data_e937b73ed505587b28c121ff18313bab
#
_entry.id   e937b73ed505587b28c121ff18313bab
#
_cell.length_a   1.000
_cell.length_b   1.000
_cell.length_c   1.000
_cell.angle_alpha   90.00
_cell.angle_beta   90.00
_cell.angle_gamma   90.00
#
_symmetry.space_group_name_H-M   'P 1'
#
loop_
_entity.id
_entity.type
_entity.pdbx_description
1 polymer ?
#
loop_
_entity_poly.entity_id
_entity_poly.type
_entity_poly.pdbx_seq_one_letter_code
_entity_poly.pdbx_strand_id
1 'polypeptide(L)'
;MQAPARQFSSGSLDNFEPVMVTPVIGNEFAKGTCNIVDDILRAPDAERRIRDLAIMSDLPLPPDQKLRNGANSTGTVAERGVAFFRAQDNLTSDLQKELILKMGELTGRPSNHGLHIHPVTNDAREFGDPDPAISTINSEGRKKLYKGSDYTKMAAVWHSDISFEPAPADFSSLRLTQLPKTGGDTLWASGYEVYDRISKPYQKFLEGLTATHDGEGFRRMAQSGKFRLFEKERGAPANVGGDLFAVHPVVRTNPITGWKSIFPIGSFPSAINGLNRRESANMLQWFHDLITYGHDLQVRFKWNDPNDIAIWDNRSVFHTATGDHEGFGPRSGNRAVGVGEVPYFDPESKSRLHARTEPGKSTSSECPAGAGFRDPHG
;
A
#
# COMPACT_ATOMS: atom_id res chain seq x y z
N MET A 1 15.27 19.11 1.50
CA MET A 1 15.07 18.51 2.84
C MET A 1 15.97 17.30 2.94
N GLN A 2 16.73 17.17 4.02
CA GLN A 2 17.56 16.00 4.24
C GLN A 2 16.62 14.81 4.55
N ALA A 3 16.80 13.69 3.88
CA ALA A 3 16.02 12.48 4.19
C ALA A 3 16.19 12.12 5.68
N PRO A 4 15.12 11.78 6.39
CA PRO A 4 15.23 11.36 7.79
C PRO A 4 16.15 10.14 7.89
N ALA A 5 16.93 10.07 8.98
CA ALA A 5 17.78 8.90 9.24
C ALA A 5 16.90 7.64 9.30
N ARG A 6 17.35 6.58 8.62
CA ARG A 6 16.66 5.28 8.63
C ARG A 6 16.47 4.80 10.05
N GLN A 7 15.25 4.43 10.39
CA GLN A 7 14.91 3.86 11.69
C GLN A 7 14.68 2.36 11.53
N PHE A 8 15.29 1.57 12.41
CA PHE A 8 15.19 0.13 12.41
C PHE A 8 14.34 -0.38 13.57
N SER A 9 13.66 -1.51 13.36
CA SER A 9 12.86 -2.18 14.38
C SER A 9 13.72 -2.63 15.55
N SER A 10 13.20 -2.51 16.75
CA SER A 10 13.85 -3.00 17.96
C SER A 10 13.55 -4.46 18.27
N GLY A 11 12.79 -5.16 17.40
CA GLY A 11 12.39 -6.55 17.58
C GLY A 11 11.28 -6.76 18.62
N SER A 12 10.51 -5.73 18.97
CA SER A 12 9.47 -5.85 20.00
C SER A 12 8.30 -6.76 19.60
N LEU A 13 8.19 -7.09 18.33
CA LEU A 13 7.15 -7.99 17.79
C LEU A 13 7.65 -9.41 17.49
N ASP A 14 8.94 -9.70 17.71
CA ASP A 14 9.56 -11.00 17.39
C ASP A 14 8.92 -12.17 18.12
N ASN A 15 8.52 -11.96 19.37
CA ASN A 15 7.89 -12.98 20.20
C ASN A 15 6.50 -13.43 19.72
N PHE A 16 5.88 -12.70 18.79
CA PHE A 16 4.59 -13.06 18.18
C PHE A 16 4.73 -13.94 16.94
N GLU A 17 5.97 -14.27 16.55
CA GLU A 17 6.33 -15.22 15.50
C GLU A 17 5.55 -15.03 14.18
N PRO A 18 5.54 -13.83 13.57
CA PRO A 18 4.85 -13.61 12.31
C PRO A 18 5.43 -14.47 11.20
N VAL A 19 4.55 -15.04 10.38
CA VAL A 19 4.94 -15.91 9.26
C VAL A 19 5.03 -15.08 7.97
N MET A 20 6.13 -15.22 7.24
CA MET A 20 6.23 -14.68 5.88
C MET A 20 5.27 -15.42 4.96
N VAL A 21 4.28 -14.73 4.39
CA VAL A 21 3.29 -15.36 3.49
C VAL A 21 3.92 -15.71 2.15
N THR A 22 4.75 -14.79 1.62
CA THR A 22 5.58 -15.03 0.42
C THR A 22 7.00 -14.51 0.65
N PRO A 23 8.01 -14.92 -0.13
CA PRO A 23 9.36 -14.38 -0.01
C PRO A 23 9.44 -12.87 -0.25
N VAL A 24 8.53 -12.31 -1.05
CA VAL A 24 8.58 -10.92 -1.51
C VAL A 24 7.74 -9.99 -0.65
N ILE A 25 6.53 -10.37 -0.29
CA ILE A 25 5.50 -9.49 0.28
C ILE A 25 4.62 -10.25 1.27
N GLY A 26 4.17 -9.55 2.32
CA GLY A 26 3.18 -10.03 3.27
C GLY A 26 3.77 -10.81 4.44
N ASN A 27 3.31 -10.43 5.64
CA ASN A 27 3.50 -11.17 6.89
C ASN A 27 2.15 -11.42 7.54
N GLU A 28 1.98 -12.56 8.19
CA GLU A 28 0.75 -12.93 8.88
C GLU A 28 1.03 -13.27 10.35
N PHE A 29 0.27 -12.63 11.24
CA PHE A 29 0.13 -12.99 12.65
C PHE A 29 -1.08 -13.93 12.76
N ALA A 30 -0.81 -15.18 13.11
CA ALA A 30 -1.84 -16.21 13.20
C ALA A 30 -2.87 -15.88 14.30
N LYS A 31 -4.03 -16.53 14.24
CA LYS A 31 -5.09 -16.36 15.24
C LYS A 31 -4.58 -16.69 16.65
N GLY A 32 -4.73 -15.73 17.56
CA GLY A 32 -4.33 -15.88 18.97
C GLY A 32 -2.83 -15.69 19.25
N THR A 33 -2.00 -15.35 18.23
CA THR A 33 -0.58 -15.09 18.47
C THR A 33 -0.29 -13.63 18.81
N CYS A 34 -1.02 -12.69 18.20
CA CYS A 34 -0.87 -11.26 18.46
C CYS A 34 -2.23 -10.56 18.38
N ASN A 35 -2.60 -9.87 19.45
CA ASN A 35 -3.79 -9.03 19.50
C ASN A 35 -3.38 -7.56 19.35
N ILE A 36 -3.93 -6.85 18.34
CA ILE A 36 -3.57 -5.45 18.09
C ILE A 36 -3.89 -4.55 19.27
N VAL A 37 -5.01 -4.79 19.96
CA VAL A 37 -5.41 -3.95 21.09
C VAL A 37 -4.53 -4.23 22.31
N ASP A 38 -4.49 -5.49 22.74
CA ASP A 38 -3.88 -5.86 24.00
C ASP A 38 -2.35 -5.88 23.90
N ASP A 39 -1.81 -6.42 22.80
CA ASP A 39 -0.37 -6.64 22.63
C ASP A 39 0.34 -5.47 21.94
N ILE A 40 -0.36 -4.57 21.24
CA ILE A 40 0.28 -3.44 20.54
C ILE A 40 -0.21 -2.11 21.10
N LEU A 41 -1.51 -1.78 21.00
CA LEU A 41 -2.03 -0.45 21.37
C LEU A 41 -2.04 -0.17 22.86
N ARG A 42 -2.24 -1.18 23.71
CA ARG A 42 -2.35 -1.07 25.17
C ARG A 42 -1.18 -1.70 25.91
N ALA A 43 -0.18 -2.15 25.18
CA ALA A 43 1.06 -2.65 25.77
C ALA A 43 1.80 -1.54 26.55
N PRO A 44 2.56 -1.88 27.61
CA PRO A 44 3.38 -0.89 28.34
C PRO A 44 4.36 -0.12 27.44
N ASP A 45 4.82 -0.74 26.35
CA ASP A 45 5.73 -0.20 25.35
C ASP A 45 5.03 0.03 23.98
N ALA A 46 3.75 0.46 24.00
CA ALA A 46 2.90 0.59 22.82
C ALA A 46 3.54 1.40 21.67
N GLU A 47 4.12 2.57 21.96
CA GLU A 47 4.78 3.39 20.92
C GLU A 47 5.90 2.63 20.21
N ARG A 48 6.70 1.89 20.97
CA ARG A 48 7.77 1.05 20.42
C ARG A 48 7.21 -0.04 19.52
N ARG A 49 6.16 -0.75 19.94
CA ARG A 49 5.53 -1.83 19.17
C ARG A 49 4.82 -1.31 17.92
N ILE A 50 4.11 -0.19 18.03
CA ILE A 50 3.46 0.46 16.86
C ILE A 50 4.52 0.93 15.85
N ARG A 51 5.62 1.53 16.35
CA ARG A 51 6.73 1.92 15.48
C ARG A 51 7.35 0.71 14.82
N ASP A 52 7.65 -0.35 15.56
CA ASP A 52 8.24 -1.57 15.02
C ASP A 52 7.32 -2.26 14.00
N LEU A 53 6.00 -2.18 14.16
CA LEU A 53 5.06 -2.63 13.13
C LEU A 53 5.18 -1.82 11.83
N ALA A 54 5.46 -0.54 11.93
CA ALA A 54 5.47 0.39 10.80
C ALA A 54 6.78 0.42 10.02
N ILE A 55 7.95 0.27 10.68
CA ILE A 55 9.29 0.48 10.12
C ILE A 55 9.96 -0.80 9.60
N MET A 56 11.28 -0.74 9.34
CA MET A 56 12.09 -1.87 8.84
C MET A 56 12.66 -2.75 9.97
N SER A 57 12.92 -4.02 9.66
CA SER A 57 13.74 -4.89 10.52
C SER A 57 15.23 -4.54 10.40
N ASP A 58 15.98 -4.62 11.53
CA ASP A 58 17.42 -4.27 11.58
C ASP A 58 18.33 -5.42 11.08
N LEU A 59 17.79 -6.60 10.82
CA LEU A 59 18.60 -7.76 10.49
C LEU A 59 18.94 -7.83 8.99
N PRO A 60 20.24 -7.67 8.63
CA PRO A 60 20.73 -8.19 7.35
C PRO A 60 20.62 -9.71 7.40
N LEU A 61 19.72 -10.29 6.61
CA LEU A 61 19.67 -11.74 6.46
C LEU A 61 21.00 -12.20 5.82
N PRO A 62 21.82 -13.03 6.51
CA PRO A 62 22.98 -13.63 5.89
C PRO A 62 22.55 -14.46 4.66
N PRO A 63 23.33 -14.46 3.58
CA PRO A 63 22.96 -15.11 2.33
C PRO A 63 22.65 -16.60 2.44
N ASP A 64 23.25 -17.28 3.39
CA ASP A 64 23.18 -18.72 3.65
C ASP A 64 22.13 -19.15 4.66
N GLN A 65 21.66 -18.25 5.54
CA GLN A 65 20.57 -18.52 6.47
C GLN A 65 19.17 -18.30 5.87
N LYS A 66 19.09 -17.69 4.68
CA LYS A 66 17.82 -17.43 3.97
C LYS A 66 17.03 -18.70 3.63
N LEU A 67 17.63 -19.87 3.61
CA LEU A 67 17.03 -21.12 3.15
C LEU A 67 16.85 -22.19 4.24
N ARG A 68 17.46 -22.07 5.40
CA ARG A 68 17.49 -23.17 6.38
C ARG A 68 16.68 -22.98 7.65
N ASN A 69 16.49 -21.76 8.09
CA ASN A 69 15.64 -21.49 9.25
C ASN A 69 14.61 -20.48 8.75
N GLY A 70 13.34 -20.74 8.98
CA GLY A 70 12.28 -19.72 8.86
C GLY A 70 12.66 -18.53 9.77
N ALA A 71 13.78 -17.88 9.42
CA ALA A 71 14.39 -16.85 10.23
C ALA A 71 13.40 -15.70 10.35
N ASN A 72 12.92 -15.55 11.54
CA ASN A 72 12.11 -14.52 12.12
C ASN A 72 12.64 -13.13 11.77
N SER A 73 12.56 -12.72 10.50
CA SER A 73 12.55 -11.32 10.22
C SER A 73 11.14 -10.86 10.53
N THR A 74 10.95 -10.21 11.65
CA THR A 74 9.77 -9.42 11.96
C THR A 74 9.60 -8.40 10.86
N GLY A 75 8.99 -8.89 9.78
CA GLY A 75 8.77 -8.07 8.62
C GLY A 75 7.70 -7.06 8.93
N THR A 76 8.10 -5.85 8.91
CA THR A 76 7.30 -4.66 9.18
C THR A 76 6.50 -4.27 7.95
N VAL A 77 5.47 -3.45 8.12
CA VAL A 77 4.58 -3.04 7.04
C VAL A 77 5.33 -2.28 5.95
N ALA A 78 6.27 -1.39 6.29
CA ALA A 78 7.03 -0.65 5.27
C ALA A 78 7.98 -1.54 4.46
N GLU A 79 8.57 -2.55 5.09
CA GLU A 79 9.50 -3.47 4.41
C GLU A 79 8.78 -4.56 3.61
N ARG A 80 7.73 -5.16 4.23
CA ARG A 80 7.00 -6.30 3.69
C ARG A 80 5.74 -5.91 2.92
N GLY A 81 5.43 -4.62 2.88
CA GLY A 81 4.29 -4.05 2.16
C GLY A 81 2.96 -4.19 2.89
N VAL A 82 2.65 -5.36 3.45
CA VAL A 82 1.40 -5.64 4.15
C VAL A 82 1.60 -6.62 5.30
N ALA A 83 0.89 -6.39 6.42
CA ALA A 83 0.78 -7.29 7.55
C ALA A 83 -0.69 -7.69 7.77
N PHE A 84 -0.92 -8.96 8.08
CA PHE A 84 -2.23 -9.55 8.34
C PHE A 84 -2.33 -9.98 9.79
N PHE A 85 -3.46 -9.69 10.43
CA PHE A 85 -3.78 -10.16 11.77
C PHE A 85 -5.12 -10.87 11.75
N ARG A 86 -5.18 -12.08 12.27
CA ARG A 86 -6.38 -12.90 12.31
C ARG A 86 -7.25 -12.57 13.51
N ALA A 87 -8.58 -12.56 13.32
CA ALA A 87 -9.61 -12.53 14.36
C ALA A 87 -9.40 -11.48 15.47
N GLN A 88 -9.32 -10.21 15.10
CA GLN A 88 -9.11 -9.09 16.03
C GLN A 88 -10.45 -8.60 16.62
N ASP A 89 -11.09 -9.43 17.45
CA ASP A 89 -12.50 -9.25 17.87
C ASP A 89 -12.75 -8.04 18.76
N ASN A 90 -11.74 -7.58 19.52
CA ASN A 90 -11.81 -6.40 20.38
C ASN A 90 -11.36 -5.10 19.68
N LEU A 91 -10.96 -5.15 18.40
CA LEU A 91 -10.56 -3.97 17.63
C LEU A 91 -11.79 -3.21 17.14
N THR A 92 -12.06 -2.05 17.74
CA THR A 92 -13.12 -1.13 17.28
C THR A 92 -12.64 -0.23 16.13
N SER A 93 -13.59 0.47 15.48
CA SER A 93 -13.23 1.47 14.45
C SER A 93 -12.37 2.61 15.01
N ASP A 94 -12.61 3.03 16.26
CA ASP A 94 -11.78 4.07 16.92
C ASP A 94 -10.36 3.58 17.18
N LEU A 95 -10.19 2.35 17.64
CA LEU A 95 -8.88 1.76 17.86
C LEU A 95 -8.14 1.51 16.53
N GLN A 96 -8.86 1.17 15.46
CA GLN A 96 -8.31 1.05 14.12
C GLN A 96 -7.78 2.41 13.61
N LYS A 97 -8.53 3.51 13.84
CA LYS A 97 -8.10 4.88 13.53
C LYS A 97 -6.87 5.28 14.36
N GLU A 98 -6.90 5.01 15.67
CA GLU A 98 -5.78 5.29 16.57
C GLU A 98 -4.50 4.62 16.07
N LEU A 99 -4.56 3.35 15.68
CA LEU A 99 -3.41 2.61 15.17
C LEU A 99 -2.80 3.29 13.94
N ILE A 100 -3.62 3.62 12.94
CA ILE A 100 -3.15 4.24 11.67
C ILE A 100 -2.60 5.65 11.91
N LEU A 101 -3.21 6.42 12.81
CA LEU A 101 -2.69 7.74 13.19
C LEU A 101 -1.31 7.62 13.85
N LYS A 102 -1.16 6.74 14.83
CA LYS A 102 0.11 6.54 15.54
C LYS A 102 1.21 5.95 14.65
N MET A 103 0.88 5.01 13.77
CA MET A 103 1.86 4.49 12.79
C MET A 103 2.45 5.62 11.94
N GLY A 104 1.61 6.50 11.41
CA GLY A 104 2.06 7.64 10.62
C GLY A 104 2.87 8.64 11.45
N GLU A 105 2.40 9.02 12.64
CA GLU A 105 3.07 9.93 13.56
C GLU A 105 4.48 9.44 13.92
N LEU A 106 4.60 8.19 14.34
CA LEU A 106 5.87 7.58 14.76
C LEU A 106 6.85 7.33 13.60
N THR A 107 6.40 7.49 12.35
CA THR A 107 7.22 7.31 11.14
C THR A 107 7.44 8.60 10.35
N GLY A 108 7.08 9.76 10.93
CA GLY A 108 7.42 11.07 10.38
C GLY A 108 6.37 11.66 9.43
N ARG A 109 5.10 11.26 9.53
CA ARG A 109 4.00 11.96 8.85
C ARG A 109 3.99 13.43 9.26
N PRO A 110 3.71 14.38 8.35
CA PRO A 110 3.52 15.78 8.71
C PRO A 110 2.48 15.93 9.83
N SER A 111 2.78 16.74 10.84
CA SER A 111 1.96 16.86 12.06
C SER A 111 0.55 17.43 11.81
N ASN A 112 0.34 18.10 10.69
CA ASN A 112 -0.95 18.62 10.23
C ASN A 112 -1.69 17.67 9.27
N HIS A 113 -1.21 16.44 9.11
CA HIS A 113 -1.89 15.38 8.34
C HIS A 113 -2.54 14.37 9.29
N GLY A 114 -3.74 13.92 8.91
CA GLY A 114 -4.57 13.02 9.71
C GLY A 114 -5.10 11.84 8.91
N LEU A 115 -6.33 11.43 9.21
CA LEU A 115 -7.05 10.42 8.46
C LEU A 115 -7.77 11.04 7.26
N HIS A 116 -7.77 10.33 6.16
CA HIS A 116 -8.44 10.74 4.93
C HIS A 116 -9.97 10.63 5.07
N ILE A 117 -10.66 11.66 4.59
CA ILE A 117 -12.10 11.67 4.39
C ILE A 117 -12.37 11.39 2.91
N HIS A 118 -13.02 10.29 2.61
CA HIS A 118 -13.25 9.89 1.21
C HIS A 118 -14.19 10.86 0.49
N PRO A 119 -13.85 11.35 -0.73
CA PRO A 119 -14.62 12.41 -1.39
C PRO A 119 -16.03 12.01 -1.78
N VAL A 120 -16.33 10.72 -1.87
CA VAL A 120 -17.59 10.19 -2.40
C VAL A 120 -18.52 9.62 -1.34
N THR A 121 -18.00 9.00 -0.28
CA THR A 121 -18.79 8.19 0.65
C THR A 121 -19.30 8.95 1.86
N ASN A 122 -19.00 10.26 1.95
CA ASN A 122 -19.28 11.00 3.19
C ASN A 122 -20.56 11.85 3.17
N ASP A 123 -21.03 12.30 2.01
CA ASP A 123 -22.17 13.23 1.97
C ASP A 123 -23.52 12.54 2.17
N ALA A 124 -23.68 11.32 1.72
CA ALA A 124 -24.96 10.65 1.78
C ALA A 124 -25.13 9.77 3.03
N ARG A 125 -24.05 9.41 3.73
CA ARG A 125 -24.06 8.50 4.89
C ARG A 125 -24.98 7.30 4.77
N GLU A 126 -25.56 7.10 3.58
CA GLU A 126 -26.49 6.02 3.26
C GLU A 126 -25.83 4.65 3.33
N PHE A 127 -24.51 4.61 3.16
CA PHE A 127 -23.73 3.38 3.06
C PHE A 127 -22.50 3.37 3.96
N GLY A 128 -22.29 4.43 4.74
CA GLY A 128 -21.09 4.63 5.54
C GLY A 128 -21.33 4.54 7.03
N ASP A 129 -20.28 4.31 7.77
CA ASP A 129 -20.19 4.62 9.19
C ASP A 129 -20.50 6.12 9.39
N PRO A 130 -21.21 6.53 10.45
CA PRO A 130 -21.39 7.95 10.78
C PRO A 130 -20.05 8.72 10.97
N ASP A 131 -18.94 8.01 11.13
CA ASP A 131 -17.62 8.57 11.22
C ASP A 131 -17.03 8.85 9.84
N PRO A 132 -16.76 10.13 9.46
CA PRO A 132 -16.21 10.48 8.15
C PRO A 132 -14.79 9.96 7.89
N ALA A 133 -14.04 9.62 8.93
CA ALA A 133 -12.68 9.09 8.82
C ALA A 133 -12.63 7.56 8.65
N ILE A 134 -13.78 6.89 8.71
CA ILE A 134 -13.93 5.47 8.40
C ILE A 134 -14.69 5.32 7.08
N SER A 135 -14.07 4.63 6.12
CA SER A 135 -14.75 4.25 4.88
C SER A 135 -15.33 2.86 5.02
N THR A 136 -16.66 2.75 5.01
CA THR A 136 -17.33 1.44 4.97
C THR A 136 -17.22 0.83 3.58
N ILE A 137 -16.57 -0.30 3.48
CA ILE A 137 -16.46 -1.10 2.26
C ILE A 137 -17.59 -2.12 2.27
N ASN A 138 -18.64 -1.87 1.51
CA ASN A 138 -19.84 -2.70 1.49
C ASN A 138 -20.21 -3.10 0.06
N SER A 139 -20.35 -4.41 -0.19
CA SER A 139 -20.67 -4.95 -1.52
C SER A 139 -22.02 -4.49 -2.05
N GLU A 140 -23.04 -4.40 -1.19
CA GLU A 140 -24.39 -3.96 -1.60
C GLU A 140 -24.43 -2.45 -1.90
N GLY A 141 -23.74 -1.64 -1.10
CA GLY A 141 -23.58 -0.20 -1.37
C GLY A 141 -22.88 0.06 -2.68
N ARG A 142 -21.79 -0.69 -2.97
CA ARG A 142 -21.07 -0.60 -4.25
C ARG A 142 -21.96 -0.94 -5.45
N LYS A 143 -22.77 -1.99 -5.37
CA LYS A 143 -23.74 -2.34 -6.43
C LYS A 143 -24.69 -1.20 -6.74
N LYS A 144 -25.17 -0.49 -5.72
CA LYS A 144 -26.09 0.65 -5.90
C LYS A 144 -25.40 1.84 -6.56
N LEU A 145 -24.15 2.17 -6.14
CA LEU A 145 -23.36 3.26 -6.70
C LEU A 145 -22.95 3.00 -8.16
N TYR A 146 -22.56 1.78 -8.47
CA TYR A 146 -22.03 1.39 -9.79
C TYR A 146 -23.04 0.59 -10.64
N LYS A 147 -24.32 0.75 -10.36
CA LYS A 147 -25.41 0.07 -11.08
C LYS A 147 -25.29 0.31 -12.62
N GLY A 148 -25.17 -0.78 -13.37
CA GLY A 148 -25.04 -0.75 -14.84
C GLY A 148 -23.58 -0.70 -15.36
N SER A 149 -22.58 -0.74 -14.47
CA SER A 149 -21.21 -0.99 -14.89
C SER A 149 -20.90 -2.50 -14.82
N ASP A 150 -20.15 -3.01 -15.79
CA ASP A 150 -19.60 -4.38 -15.75
C ASP A 150 -18.44 -4.49 -14.73
N TYR A 151 -18.52 -3.72 -13.64
CA TYR A 151 -17.46 -3.63 -12.64
C TYR A 151 -17.09 -4.99 -12.03
N THR A 152 -18.05 -5.88 -11.90
CA THR A 152 -17.82 -7.26 -11.42
C THR A 152 -17.07 -8.14 -12.40
N LYS A 153 -17.06 -7.76 -13.69
CA LYS A 153 -16.39 -8.51 -14.77
C LYS A 153 -15.02 -7.92 -15.13
N MET A 154 -14.66 -6.76 -14.59
CA MET A 154 -13.36 -6.17 -14.85
C MET A 154 -12.27 -7.00 -14.17
N ALA A 155 -11.21 -7.26 -14.91
CA ALA A 155 -9.95 -7.72 -14.35
C ALA A 155 -9.55 -6.81 -13.16
N ALA A 156 -8.88 -7.39 -12.18
CA ALA A 156 -8.48 -6.75 -10.94
C ALA A 156 -8.12 -5.26 -11.11
N VAL A 157 -8.84 -4.40 -10.40
CA VAL A 157 -8.60 -2.95 -10.39
C VAL A 157 -7.53 -2.67 -9.35
N TRP A 158 -6.27 -2.88 -9.73
CA TRP A 158 -5.14 -2.55 -8.90
C TRP A 158 -5.09 -1.04 -8.64
N HIS A 159 -4.75 -0.62 -7.43
CA HIS A 159 -4.55 0.78 -7.07
C HIS A 159 -3.75 0.94 -5.77
N SER A 160 -3.15 2.10 -5.57
CA SER A 160 -2.77 2.65 -4.28
C SER A 160 -3.89 3.59 -3.83
N ASP A 161 -4.26 3.57 -2.56
CA ASP A 161 -5.34 4.40 -2.03
C ASP A 161 -5.10 5.87 -2.28
N ILE A 162 -6.16 6.56 -2.75
CA ILE A 162 -6.20 8.02 -2.88
C ILE A 162 -5.00 8.67 -3.58
N SER A 163 -4.36 7.98 -4.52
CA SER A 163 -3.19 8.52 -5.22
C SER A 163 -3.52 9.73 -6.12
N PHE A 164 -4.79 10.08 -6.31
CA PHE A 164 -5.24 11.32 -6.93
C PHE A 164 -5.13 12.56 -6.01
N GLU A 165 -4.85 12.38 -4.74
CA GLU A 165 -4.64 13.50 -3.80
C GLU A 165 -3.19 14.00 -3.87
N PRO A 166 -2.95 15.33 -3.69
CA PRO A 166 -1.60 15.89 -3.58
C PRO A 166 -0.75 15.26 -2.49
N ALA A 167 -1.35 14.96 -1.33
CA ALA A 167 -0.78 14.16 -0.25
C ALA A 167 -1.55 12.84 -0.16
N PRO A 168 -1.08 11.76 -0.82
CA PRO A 168 -1.77 10.48 -0.84
C PRO A 168 -1.56 9.68 0.46
N ALA A 169 -2.10 8.47 0.49
CA ALA A 169 -2.03 7.60 1.65
C ALA A 169 -0.60 7.18 2.02
N ASP A 170 -0.34 7.13 3.32
CA ASP A 170 0.75 6.36 3.92
C ASP A 170 0.26 4.96 4.28
N PHE A 171 -0.19 4.73 5.49
CA PHE A 171 -0.74 3.45 5.92
C PHE A 171 -2.25 3.41 5.77
N SER A 172 -2.73 2.25 5.32
CA SER A 172 -4.15 1.92 5.32
C SER A 172 -4.38 0.62 6.07
N SER A 173 -5.58 0.47 6.61
CA SER A 173 -6.05 -0.78 7.19
C SER A 173 -7.46 -1.11 6.70
N LEU A 174 -7.73 -2.38 6.46
CA LEU A 174 -9.05 -2.92 6.16
C LEU A 174 -9.36 -4.07 7.10
N ARG A 175 -10.42 -3.93 7.89
CA ARG A 175 -10.96 -4.96 8.75
C ARG A 175 -12.32 -5.40 8.20
N LEU A 176 -12.48 -6.68 7.85
CA LEU A 176 -13.76 -7.20 7.41
C LEU A 176 -14.59 -7.73 8.59
N THR A 177 -15.81 -7.24 8.70
CA THR A 177 -16.76 -7.60 9.76
C THR A 177 -17.84 -8.57 9.29
N GLN A 178 -18.07 -8.63 7.97
CA GLN A 178 -18.96 -9.60 7.33
C GLN A 178 -18.24 -10.23 6.14
N LEU A 179 -18.30 -11.55 6.09
CA LEU A 179 -17.63 -12.34 5.05
C LEU A 179 -18.66 -13.10 4.22
N PRO A 180 -18.47 -13.19 2.88
CA PRO A 180 -19.20 -14.12 2.05
C PRO A 180 -18.79 -15.57 2.37
N LYS A 181 -19.61 -16.54 1.97
CA LYS A 181 -19.25 -17.98 2.13
C LYS A 181 -17.97 -18.36 1.39
N THR A 182 -17.66 -17.67 0.30
CA THR A 182 -16.44 -17.86 -0.50
C THR A 182 -16.19 -16.62 -1.37
N GLY A 183 -14.94 -16.47 -1.82
CA GLY A 183 -14.53 -15.33 -2.64
C GLY A 183 -14.37 -14.03 -1.85
N GLY A 184 -14.18 -12.91 -2.54
CA GLY A 184 -13.99 -11.59 -1.94
C GLY A 184 -12.63 -11.42 -1.27
N ASP A 185 -11.64 -12.18 -1.71
CA ASP A 185 -10.26 -12.05 -1.24
C ASP A 185 -9.68 -10.69 -1.62
N THR A 186 -8.58 -10.32 -1.02
CA THR A 186 -7.81 -9.14 -1.42
C THR A 186 -6.38 -9.54 -1.76
N LEU A 187 -5.84 -8.94 -2.81
CA LEU A 187 -4.47 -9.14 -3.25
C LEU A 187 -3.67 -7.86 -3.05
N TRP A 188 -2.40 -8.01 -2.71
CA TRP A 188 -1.41 -6.91 -2.68
C TRP A 188 -0.23 -7.27 -3.55
N ALA A 189 0.38 -6.26 -4.20
CA ALA A 189 1.55 -6.40 -5.07
C ALA A 189 2.63 -5.38 -4.72
N SER A 190 3.91 -5.80 -4.78
CA SER A 190 5.05 -4.97 -4.38
C SER A 190 5.53 -4.05 -5.49
N GLY A 191 5.42 -2.74 -5.29
CA GLY A 191 6.01 -1.73 -6.17
C GLY A 191 7.54 -1.67 -6.11
N TYR A 192 8.15 -2.08 -4.99
CA TYR A 192 9.61 -2.25 -4.90
C TYR A 192 10.10 -3.33 -5.87
N GLU A 193 9.43 -4.48 -5.87
CA GLU A 193 9.80 -5.60 -6.74
C GLU A 193 9.56 -5.27 -8.21
N VAL A 194 8.50 -4.50 -8.52
CA VAL A 194 8.29 -3.97 -9.87
C VAL A 194 9.49 -3.13 -10.30
N TYR A 195 9.96 -2.21 -9.45
CA TYR A 195 11.14 -1.39 -9.77
C TYR A 195 12.39 -2.26 -9.97
N ASP A 196 12.64 -3.24 -9.10
CA ASP A 196 13.83 -4.10 -9.15
C ASP A 196 13.90 -4.98 -10.42
N ARG A 197 12.74 -5.34 -11.00
CA ARG A 197 12.65 -6.13 -12.26
C ARG A 197 12.83 -5.32 -13.53
N ILE A 198 12.77 -4.00 -13.43
CA ILE A 198 13.01 -3.10 -14.57
C ILE A 198 14.51 -3.01 -14.83
N SER A 199 14.93 -3.09 -16.10
CA SER A 199 16.34 -2.98 -16.49
C SER A 199 16.93 -1.61 -16.14
N LYS A 200 18.22 -1.55 -15.82
CA LYS A 200 18.91 -0.33 -15.39
C LYS A 200 18.74 0.87 -16.34
N PRO A 201 18.81 0.75 -17.68
CA PRO A 201 18.53 1.87 -18.58
C PRO A 201 17.13 2.44 -18.44
N TYR A 202 16.12 1.56 -18.27
CA TYR A 202 14.73 1.99 -18.05
C TYR A 202 14.54 2.58 -16.65
N GLN A 203 15.14 2.02 -15.60
CA GLN A 203 15.12 2.60 -14.26
C GLN A 203 15.60 4.06 -14.31
N LYS A 204 16.77 4.30 -14.94
CA LYS A 204 17.34 5.65 -15.07
C LYS A 204 16.43 6.60 -15.86
N PHE A 205 15.77 6.11 -16.90
CA PHE A 205 14.80 6.91 -17.68
C PHE A 205 13.59 7.28 -16.83
N LEU A 206 13.04 6.34 -16.08
CA LEU A 206 11.83 6.52 -15.26
C LEU A 206 12.04 7.45 -14.06
N GLU A 207 13.24 7.50 -13.49
CA GLU A 207 13.59 8.32 -12.32
C GLU A 207 13.42 9.83 -12.56
N GLY A 208 13.47 10.29 -13.81
CA GLY A 208 13.27 11.70 -14.15
C GLY A 208 11.84 12.07 -14.50
N LEU A 209 10.91 11.11 -14.52
CA LEU A 209 9.54 11.31 -15.00
C LEU A 209 8.56 11.55 -13.86
N THR A 210 7.47 12.25 -14.18
CA THR A 210 6.28 12.37 -13.34
C THR A 210 5.06 11.76 -14.03
N ALA A 211 4.04 11.45 -13.24
CA ALA A 211 2.77 10.94 -13.73
C ALA A 211 1.62 11.76 -13.15
N THR A 212 0.59 11.94 -13.95
CA THR A 212 -0.69 12.52 -13.56
C THR A 212 -1.59 11.43 -13.01
N HIS A 213 -2.11 11.64 -11.80
CA HIS A 213 -3.10 10.79 -11.15
C HIS A 213 -4.44 11.53 -11.06
N ASP A 214 -5.52 10.88 -11.42
CA ASP A 214 -6.81 11.50 -11.65
C ASP A 214 -7.97 10.68 -11.08
N GLY A 215 -8.77 11.28 -10.21
CA GLY A 215 -10.03 10.76 -9.69
C GLY A 215 -11.23 11.00 -10.62
N GLU A 216 -11.03 11.03 -11.95
CA GLU A 216 -12.06 11.32 -12.96
C GLU A 216 -13.35 10.50 -12.75
N GLY A 217 -13.24 9.23 -12.36
CA GLY A 217 -14.39 8.39 -12.07
C GLY A 217 -15.31 8.97 -11.01
N PHE A 218 -14.74 9.56 -9.96
CA PHE A 218 -15.52 10.22 -8.90
C PHE A 218 -16.16 11.52 -9.39
N ARG A 219 -15.42 12.34 -10.13
CA ARG A 219 -15.96 13.58 -10.71
C ARG A 219 -17.13 13.31 -11.65
N ARG A 220 -16.99 12.33 -12.55
CA ARG A 220 -18.08 11.93 -13.48
C ARG A 220 -19.32 11.45 -12.73
N MET A 221 -19.15 10.68 -11.67
CA MET A 221 -20.30 10.24 -10.85
C MET A 221 -20.97 11.41 -10.13
N ALA A 222 -20.20 12.37 -9.59
CA ALA A 222 -20.77 13.57 -8.99
C ALA A 222 -21.53 14.43 -10.01
N GLN A 223 -20.98 14.62 -11.22
CA GLN A 223 -21.64 15.33 -12.31
C GLN A 223 -22.96 14.66 -12.75
N SER A 224 -23.08 13.36 -12.58
CA SER A 224 -24.34 12.64 -12.85
C SER A 224 -25.44 12.89 -11.79
N GLY A 225 -25.16 13.67 -10.76
CA GLY A 225 -26.09 14.02 -9.68
C GLY A 225 -26.33 12.91 -8.65
N LYS A 226 -25.56 11.82 -8.72
CA LYS A 226 -25.72 10.68 -7.77
C LYS A 226 -25.28 11.01 -6.35
N PHE A 227 -24.32 11.92 -6.19
CA PHE A 227 -23.83 12.43 -4.91
C PHE A 227 -23.06 13.74 -5.12
N ARG A 228 -22.72 14.40 -4.01
CA ARG A 228 -21.82 15.56 -4.00
C ARG A 228 -20.42 15.12 -3.57
N LEU A 229 -19.39 15.72 -4.13
CA LEU A 229 -18.03 15.56 -3.64
C LEU A 229 -17.84 16.27 -2.30
N PHE A 230 -17.10 15.66 -1.40
CA PHE A 230 -16.60 16.33 -0.21
C PHE A 230 -15.37 17.14 -0.58
N GLU A 231 -15.54 18.46 -0.71
CA GLU A 231 -14.52 19.39 -1.20
C GLU A 231 -13.72 20.10 -0.10
N LYS A 232 -14.08 19.86 1.18
CA LYS A 232 -13.30 20.37 2.32
C LYS A 232 -12.00 19.58 2.46
N GLU A 233 -11.20 19.96 3.45
CA GLU A 233 -9.94 19.28 3.77
C GLU A 233 -10.17 17.78 4.06
N ARG A 234 -9.44 16.94 3.34
CA ARG A 234 -9.52 15.47 3.41
C ARG A 234 -8.27 14.87 4.06
N GLY A 235 -8.00 15.30 5.29
CA GLY A 235 -6.90 14.78 6.11
C GLY A 235 -5.54 15.40 5.85
N ALA A 236 -5.43 16.35 4.93
CA ALA A 236 -4.25 17.20 4.75
C ALA A 236 -4.66 18.54 4.12
N PRO A 237 -4.00 19.66 4.45
CA PRO A 237 -4.34 20.97 3.90
C PRO A 237 -4.28 21.06 2.37
N ALA A 238 -3.43 20.25 1.74
CA ALA A 238 -3.34 20.20 0.28
C ALA A 238 -4.47 19.39 -0.38
N ASN A 239 -5.17 18.53 0.37
CA ASN A 239 -6.21 17.65 -0.15
C ASN A 239 -7.58 18.32 -0.05
N VAL A 240 -7.83 19.32 -0.88
CA VAL A 240 -9.07 20.12 -0.89
C VAL A 240 -9.60 20.29 -2.32
N GLY A 241 -10.88 20.67 -2.44
CA GLY A 241 -11.52 20.93 -3.72
C GLY A 241 -12.01 19.66 -4.43
N GLY A 242 -12.67 19.87 -5.57
CA GLY A 242 -13.33 18.81 -6.35
C GLY A 242 -12.53 18.30 -7.54
N ASP A 243 -11.32 18.83 -7.80
CA ASP A 243 -10.52 18.45 -8.98
C ASP A 243 -9.97 17.04 -8.89
N LEU A 244 -9.69 16.54 -7.68
CA LEU A 244 -9.20 15.19 -7.41
C LEU A 244 -8.07 14.78 -8.37
N PHE A 245 -7.04 15.60 -8.40
CA PHE A 245 -5.96 15.52 -9.38
C PHE A 245 -4.63 15.84 -8.73
N ALA A 246 -3.60 15.05 -9.03
CA ALA A 246 -2.25 15.27 -8.55
C ALA A 246 -1.19 14.83 -9.57
N VAL A 247 0.02 15.39 -9.43
CA VAL A 247 1.20 14.98 -10.19
C VAL A 247 2.23 14.42 -9.22
N HIS A 248 2.66 13.20 -9.47
CA HIS A 248 3.60 12.46 -8.63
C HIS A 248 4.81 11.94 -9.43
N PRO A 249 5.96 11.67 -8.80
CA PRO A 249 7.07 11.02 -9.46
C PRO A 249 6.69 9.61 -9.93
N VAL A 250 7.20 9.18 -11.07
CA VAL A 250 7.05 7.79 -11.56
C VAL A 250 7.77 6.82 -10.64
N VAL A 251 8.97 7.18 -10.19
CA VAL A 251 9.71 6.45 -9.17
C VAL A 251 9.62 7.24 -7.86
N ARG A 252 8.92 6.67 -6.88
CA ARG A 252 8.76 7.25 -5.54
C ARG A 252 9.78 6.66 -4.58
N THR A 253 10.35 7.49 -3.73
CA THR A 253 11.13 7.05 -2.58
C THR A 253 10.23 6.89 -1.37
N ASN A 254 10.25 5.72 -0.73
CA ASN A 254 9.57 5.52 0.55
C ASN A 254 10.43 6.16 1.67
N PRO A 255 9.90 7.11 2.46
CA PRO A 255 10.69 7.82 3.46
C PRO A 255 11.21 6.93 4.61
N ILE A 256 10.55 5.79 4.87
CA ILE A 256 10.93 4.90 5.96
C ILE A 256 12.08 3.99 5.54
N THR A 257 11.95 3.33 4.39
CA THR A 257 12.93 2.35 3.91
C THR A 257 14.06 3.00 3.11
N GLY A 258 13.82 4.18 2.53
CA GLY A 258 14.69 4.79 1.52
C GLY A 258 14.75 3.98 0.23
N TRP A 259 13.74 3.15 -0.05
CA TRP A 259 13.71 2.31 -1.24
C TRP A 259 12.85 2.93 -2.35
N LYS A 260 13.27 2.67 -3.58
CA LYS A 260 12.58 3.08 -4.80
C LYS A 260 11.41 2.14 -5.11
N SER A 261 10.26 2.71 -5.46
CA SER A 261 9.05 2.01 -5.87
C SER A 261 8.48 2.65 -7.14
N ILE A 262 7.97 1.86 -8.08
CA ILE A 262 7.13 2.38 -9.17
C ILE A 262 5.79 2.79 -8.56
N PHE A 263 5.32 4.00 -8.87
CA PHE A 263 4.11 4.56 -8.23
C PHE A 263 2.90 4.67 -9.16
N PRO A 264 2.99 5.02 -10.46
CA PRO A 264 1.81 5.19 -11.31
C PRO A 264 1.27 3.86 -11.83
N ILE A 265 0.72 3.04 -10.92
CA ILE A 265 0.10 1.76 -11.30
C ILE A 265 -1.38 1.76 -10.91
N GLY A 266 -2.22 1.29 -11.81
CA GLY A 266 -3.63 1.02 -11.54
C GLY A 266 -4.60 2.04 -12.10
N SER A 267 -5.69 2.31 -11.39
CA SER A 267 -6.86 2.99 -11.92
C SER A 267 -6.80 4.52 -11.92
N PHE A 268 -5.92 5.13 -11.12
CA PHE A 268 -5.81 6.59 -11.02
C PHE A 268 -4.78 7.22 -11.96
N PRO A 269 -3.62 6.60 -12.26
CA PRO A 269 -2.69 7.17 -13.23
C PRO A 269 -3.32 7.30 -14.60
N SER A 270 -3.30 8.52 -15.15
CA SER A 270 -3.91 8.85 -16.44
C SER A 270 -2.89 9.20 -17.52
N ALA A 271 -1.71 9.68 -17.13
CA ALA A 271 -0.64 10.02 -18.07
C ALA A 271 0.74 9.95 -17.39
N ILE A 272 1.77 9.58 -18.18
CA ILE A 272 3.18 9.84 -17.87
C ILE A 272 3.53 11.16 -18.55
N ASN A 273 3.91 12.15 -17.74
CA ASN A 273 4.17 13.50 -18.22
C ASN A 273 5.47 13.55 -19.03
N GLY A 274 5.49 14.36 -20.08
CA GLY A 274 6.62 14.46 -21.00
C GLY A 274 6.63 13.42 -22.13
N LEU A 275 5.79 12.39 -22.07
CA LEU A 275 5.62 11.41 -23.14
C LEU A 275 4.40 11.75 -24.01
N ASN A 276 4.43 11.36 -25.29
CA ASN A 276 3.23 11.44 -26.13
C ASN A 276 2.16 10.44 -25.64
N ARG A 277 0.91 10.65 -26.08
CA ARG A 277 -0.25 9.86 -25.63
C ARG A 277 -0.04 8.34 -25.76
N ARG A 278 0.56 7.89 -26.87
CA ARG A 278 0.75 6.46 -27.14
C ARG A 278 1.85 5.87 -26.26
N GLU A 279 2.95 6.56 -26.11
CA GLU A 279 4.05 6.17 -25.23
C GLU A 279 3.59 6.08 -23.78
N SER A 280 2.89 7.11 -23.31
CA SER A 280 2.32 7.15 -21.96
C SER A 280 1.36 5.98 -21.71
N ALA A 281 0.41 5.74 -22.64
CA ALA A 281 -0.55 4.63 -22.50
C ALA A 281 0.15 3.26 -22.47
N ASN A 282 1.15 3.06 -23.36
CA ASN A 282 1.91 1.81 -23.39
C ASN A 282 2.70 1.60 -22.08
N MET A 283 3.28 2.66 -21.51
CA MET A 283 4.04 2.57 -20.28
C MET A 283 3.17 2.27 -19.05
N LEU A 284 2.01 2.92 -18.94
CA LEU A 284 1.04 2.64 -17.88
C LEU A 284 0.52 1.20 -17.99
N GLN A 285 0.23 0.72 -19.20
CA GLN A 285 -0.16 -0.67 -19.43
C GLN A 285 0.96 -1.64 -19.06
N TRP A 286 2.20 -1.36 -19.43
CA TRP A 286 3.34 -2.19 -19.06
C TRP A 286 3.53 -2.28 -17.55
N PHE A 287 3.42 -1.18 -16.81
CA PHE A 287 3.47 -1.22 -15.35
C PHE A 287 2.33 -2.07 -14.75
N HIS A 288 1.13 -1.95 -15.32
CA HIS A 288 -0.01 -2.78 -14.90
C HIS A 288 0.25 -4.26 -15.18
N ASP A 289 0.83 -4.59 -16.33
CA ASP A 289 1.16 -5.97 -16.72
C ASP A 289 2.22 -6.57 -15.79
N LEU A 290 3.23 -5.78 -15.37
CA LEU A 290 4.25 -6.23 -14.43
C LEU A 290 3.65 -6.71 -13.09
N ILE A 291 2.59 -6.06 -12.59
CA ILE A 291 1.93 -6.54 -11.37
C ILE A 291 0.91 -7.62 -11.64
N THR A 292 0.21 -7.58 -12.77
CA THR A 292 -0.87 -8.54 -13.07
C THR A 292 -0.32 -9.93 -13.36
N TYR A 293 0.77 -10.02 -14.12
CA TYR A 293 1.42 -11.28 -14.50
C TYR A 293 2.56 -11.69 -13.55
N GLY A 294 3.01 -10.79 -12.69
CA GLY A 294 4.05 -11.07 -11.71
C GLY A 294 3.49 -11.76 -10.46
N HIS A 295 3.07 -13.01 -10.57
CA HIS A 295 2.39 -13.74 -9.49
C HIS A 295 3.23 -13.87 -8.22
N ASP A 296 4.55 -13.94 -8.33
CA ASP A 296 5.50 -14.10 -7.24
C ASP A 296 5.80 -12.77 -6.49
N LEU A 297 5.39 -11.62 -7.05
CA LEU A 297 5.43 -10.32 -6.35
C LEU A 297 4.10 -9.95 -5.69
N GLN A 298 3.14 -10.86 -5.71
CA GLN A 298 1.82 -10.68 -5.12
C GLN A 298 1.65 -11.55 -3.87
N VAL A 299 0.75 -11.12 -3.00
CA VAL A 299 0.17 -11.94 -1.93
C VAL A 299 -1.33 -11.86 -2.00
N ARG A 300 -2.01 -13.01 -1.88
CA ARG A 300 -3.46 -13.11 -1.80
C ARG A 300 -3.86 -13.49 -0.38
N PHE A 301 -4.70 -12.66 0.22
CA PHE A 301 -5.24 -12.87 1.56
C PHE A 301 -6.69 -13.32 1.46
N LYS A 302 -6.92 -14.56 1.88
CA LYS A 302 -8.25 -15.09 2.09
C LYS A 302 -8.75 -14.68 3.47
N TRP A 303 -9.85 -13.98 3.51
CA TRP A 303 -10.52 -13.59 4.74
C TRP A 303 -11.22 -14.82 5.32
N ASN A 304 -10.77 -15.31 6.47
CA ASN A 304 -11.27 -16.55 7.07
C ASN A 304 -12.23 -16.30 8.22
N ASP A 305 -11.92 -15.32 9.06
CA ASP A 305 -12.72 -14.97 10.24
C ASP A 305 -13.21 -13.52 10.16
N PRO A 306 -14.41 -13.20 10.67
CA PRO A 306 -14.75 -11.81 10.94
C PRO A 306 -13.67 -11.16 11.81
N ASN A 307 -13.45 -9.85 11.57
CA ASN A 307 -12.41 -9.06 12.23
C ASN A 307 -10.97 -9.45 11.85
N ASP A 308 -10.74 -10.29 10.83
CA ASP A 308 -9.45 -10.31 10.15
C ASP A 308 -9.13 -8.90 9.64
N ILE A 309 -7.89 -8.45 9.81
CA ILE A 309 -7.44 -7.14 9.34
C ILE A 309 -6.14 -7.23 8.56
N ALA A 310 -6.06 -6.45 7.50
CA ALA A 310 -4.84 -6.16 6.76
C ALA A 310 -4.41 -4.72 6.99
N ILE A 311 -3.11 -4.46 7.16
CA ILE A 311 -2.48 -3.15 7.31
C ILE A 311 -1.37 -3.05 6.28
N TRP A 312 -1.37 -2.01 5.42
CA TRP A 312 -0.39 -1.89 4.34
C TRP A 312 0.15 -0.48 4.15
N ASP A 313 1.31 -0.40 3.50
CA ASP A 313 1.98 0.85 3.14
C ASP A 313 1.72 1.21 1.67
N ASN A 314 0.83 2.17 1.44
CA ASN A 314 0.45 2.63 0.10
C ASN A 314 1.59 3.26 -0.70
N ARG A 315 2.70 3.59 -0.05
CA ARG A 315 3.88 4.15 -0.72
C ARG A 315 4.62 3.13 -1.58
N SER A 316 4.37 1.84 -1.32
CA SER A 316 5.12 0.75 -1.94
C SER A 316 4.27 -0.45 -2.36
N VAL A 317 2.95 -0.46 -2.11
CA VAL A 317 2.10 -1.56 -2.55
C VAL A 317 0.85 -1.07 -3.26
N PHE A 318 0.35 -1.94 -4.12
CA PHE A 318 -0.93 -1.82 -4.82
C PHE A 318 -1.82 -2.96 -4.38
N HIS A 319 -3.13 -2.73 -4.36
CA HIS A 319 -4.06 -3.76 -3.95
C HIS A 319 -5.31 -3.79 -4.84
N THR A 320 -5.99 -4.94 -4.79
CA THR A 320 -7.25 -5.17 -5.47
C THR A 320 -8.07 -6.22 -4.73
N ALA A 321 -9.40 -6.08 -4.75
CA ALA A 321 -10.30 -7.09 -4.23
C ALA A 321 -10.84 -7.95 -5.37
N THR A 322 -11.04 -9.25 -5.10
CA THR A 322 -11.73 -10.11 -6.06
C THR A 322 -13.24 -9.87 -6.02
N GLY A 323 -13.88 -9.86 -7.19
CA GLY A 323 -15.32 -9.68 -7.34
C GLY A 323 -16.12 -10.99 -7.35
N ASP A 324 -15.49 -12.10 -7.06
CA ASP A 324 -16.01 -13.47 -7.21
C ASP A 324 -16.95 -13.93 -6.10
N HIS A 325 -17.29 -13.04 -5.16
CA HIS A 325 -18.19 -13.33 -4.02
C HIS A 325 -19.67 -13.03 -4.31
N GLU A 326 -20.00 -12.60 -5.52
CA GLU A 326 -21.40 -12.29 -5.87
C GLU A 326 -22.30 -13.52 -5.76
N GLY A 327 -23.41 -13.40 -5.03
CA GLY A 327 -24.32 -14.51 -4.74
C GLY A 327 -23.91 -15.39 -3.54
N PHE A 328 -22.72 -15.18 -2.95
CA PHE A 328 -22.23 -15.96 -1.80
C PHE A 328 -22.39 -15.26 -0.45
N GLY A 329 -23.09 -14.15 -0.41
CA GLY A 329 -23.37 -13.38 0.81
C GLY A 329 -22.70 -12.00 0.82
N PRO A 330 -23.02 -11.19 1.86
CA PRO A 330 -22.48 -9.85 1.98
C PRO A 330 -20.99 -9.87 2.31
N ARG A 331 -20.27 -8.88 1.78
CA ARG A 331 -18.89 -8.56 2.15
C ARG A 331 -18.85 -7.13 2.65
N SER A 332 -18.55 -6.94 3.92
CA SER A 332 -18.50 -5.62 4.52
C SER A 332 -17.38 -5.47 5.52
N GLY A 333 -16.84 -4.28 5.64
CA GLY A 333 -15.81 -3.95 6.62
C GLY A 333 -15.47 -2.46 6.64
N ASN A 334 -14.57 -2.11 7.54
CA ASN A 334 -14.17 -0.75 7.82
C ASN A 334 -12.74 -0.51 7.38
N ARG A 335 -12.51 0.60 6.66
CA ARG A 335 -11.18 1.01 6.21
C ARG A 335 -10.81 2.35 6.84
N ALA A 336 -9.64 2.41 7.48
CA ALA A 336 -8.99 3.66 7.88
C ALA A 336 -7.79 3.92 6.98
N VAL A 337 -7.64 5.16 6.52
CA VAL A 337 -6.57 5.59 5.60
C VAL A 337 -5.86 6.80 6.20
N GLY A 338 -4.58 6.66 6.51
CA GLY A 338 -3.71 7.76 6.92
C GLY A 338 -3.24 8.55 5.70
N VAL A 339 -3.13 9.87 5.83
CA VAL A 339 -2.59 10.73 4.78
C VAL A 339 -1.11 10.95 5.03
N GLY A 340 -0.29 10.50 4.08
CA GLY A 340 1.17 10.56 4.14
C GLY A 340 1.76 11.88 3.67
N GLU A 341 3.04 11.85 3.40
CA GLU A 341 3.80 12.96 2.81
C GLU A 341 3.45 13.15 1.32
N VAL A 342 3.73 14.33 0.79
CA VAL A 342 3.73 14.55 -0.66
C VAL A 342 4.82 13.67 -1.29
N PRO A 343 4.48 12.81 -2.28
CA PRO A 343 5.43 11.90 -2.91
C PRO A 343 6.64 12.62 -3.51
N TYR A 344 7.81 12.06 -3.30
CA TYR A 344 9.07 12.59 -3.83
C TYR A 344 9.97 11.47 -4.35
N PHE A 345 10.92 11.85 -5.18
CA PHE A 345 12.04 11.03 -5.61
C PHE A 345 13.34 11.57 -5.04
N ASP A 346 14.11 10.72 -4.36
CA ASP A 346 15.47 11.01 -3.91
C ASP A 346 16.45 10.24 -4.81
N PRO A 347 17.31 10.93 -5.58
CA PRO A 347 18.31 10.29 -6.43
C PRO A 347 19.25 9.35 -5.68
N GLU A 348 19.57 9.65 -4.41
CA GLU A 348 20.45 8.85 -3.55
C GLU A 348 19.75 7.61 -2.95
N SER A 349 18.45 7.50 -3.13
CA SER A 349 17.69 6.33 -2.68
C SER A 349 18.12 5.07 -3.44
N LYS A 350 17.96 3.91 -2.80
CA LYS A 350 18.40 2.62 -3.36
C LYS A 350 17.20 1.75 -3.76
N SER A 351 17.41 0.82 -4.69
CA SER A 351 16.47 -0.25 -4.89
C SER A 351 16.48 -1.20 -3.67
N ARG A 352 15.39 -1.91 -3.43
CA ARG A 352 15.29 -2.90 -2.34
C ARG A 352 16.35 -4.00 -2.50
N LEU A 353 16.54 -4.50 -3.72
CA LEU A 353 17.54 -5.51 -4.02
C LEU A 353 18.95 -5.02 -3.70
N HIS A 354 19.31 -3.81 -4.16
CA HIS A 354 20.63 -3.23 -3.89
C HIS A 354 20.88 -3.01 -2.39
N ALA A 355 19.87 -2.50 -1.66
CA ALA A 355 19.98 -2.28 -0.22
C ALA A 355 20.17 -3.57 0.59
N ARG A 356 19.68 -4.71 0.09
CA ARG A 356 19.81 -6.02 0.74
C ARG A 356 21.09 -6.78 0.39
N THR A 357 21.68 -6.50 -0.78
CA THR A 357 22.90 -7.18 -1.23
C THR A 357 24.18 -6.51 -0.76
N GLU A 358 24.12 -5.22 -0.37
CA GLU A 358 25.29 -4.45 0.11
C GLU A 358 25.03 -3.83 1.49
N PRO A 359 24.90 -4.63 2.56
CA PRO A 359 24.82 -4.07 3.92
C PRO A 359 26.21 -3.56 4.32
N GLY A 360 26.40 -2.21 4.35
CA GLY A 360 27.53 -1.59 5.04
C GLY A 360 28.73 -1.11 4.20
N LYS A 361 28.66 -1.03 2.87
CA LYS A 361 29.68 -0.30 2.09
C LYS A 361 29.26 1.14 1.83
N SER A 362 29.87 2.07 2.53
CA SER A 362 29.95 3.48 2.15
C SER A 362 30.57 3.59 0.76
N THR A 363 30.02 4.43 -0.07
CA THR A 363 30.43 4.69 -1.44
C THR A 363 31.90 5.04 -1.54
N SER A 364 32.69 4.14 -2.11
CA SER A 364 33.89 4.51 -2.86
C SER A 364 33.83 3.78 -4.20
N SER A 365 33.91 4.59 -5.24
CA SER A 365 33.90 4.25 -6.65
C SER A 365 34.75 3.05 -7.03
N GLU A 366 34.20 2.11 -7.81
CA GLU A 366 34.83 1.58 -9.02
C GLU A 366 33.95 0.55 -9.69
N CYS A 367 33.66 0.77 -10.95
CA CYS A 367 32.92 -0.11 -11.84
C CYS A 367 33.89 -1.08 -12.49
N PRO A 368 33.73 -2.40 -12.42
CA PRO A 368 34.37 -3.31 -13.37
C PRO A 368 33.39 -3.61 -14.52
N ALA A 369 33.89 -3.41 -15.71
CA ALA A 369 33.25 -3.75 -16.97
C ALA A 369 33.18 -5.27 -17.18
N GLY A 370 32.02 -5.75 -17.68
CA GLY A 370 31.96 -6.91 -18.57
C GLY A 370 31.78 -8.27 -17.93
N ALA A 371 30.52 -8.72 -17.80
CA ALA A 371 30.17 -10.14 -17.91
C ALA A 371 29.05 -10.28 -18.94
N GLY A 372 29.40 -10.94 -20.05
CA GLY A 372 28.50 -11.16 -21.17
C GLY A 372 27.33 -12.08 -20.81
N PHE A 373 26.18 -11.72 -21.30
CA PHE A 373 24.96 -12.52 -21.32
C PHE A 373 25.23 -13.81 -22.13
N ARG A 374 25.00 -14.96 -21.54
CA ARG A 374 24.82 -16.22 -22.28
C ARG A 374 23.32 -16.49 -22.36
N ASP A 375 22.84 -16.58 -23.58
CA ASP A 375 21.49 -16.99 -23.92
C ASP A 375 21.28 -18.46 -23.54
N PRO A 376 20.23 -18.85 -22.80
CA PRO A 376 19.97 -20.23 -22.44
C PRO A 376 19.26 -21.05 -23.52
N HIS A 377 19.07 -20.53 -24.72
CA HIS A 377 18.45 -21.23 -25.87
C HIS A 377 19.37 -21.22 -27.10
N GLY A 378 20.54 -21.80 -26.97
CA GLY A 378 21.39 -22.21 -28.08
C GLY A 378 21.50 -23.73 -28.10
#